data_fe4cea3c1a817d3eefaa8b5d8f53ad4f
#
_entry.id   fe4cea3c1a817d3eefaa8b5d8f53ad4f
#
_cell.length_a   1.000
_cell.length_b   1.000
_cell.length_c   1.000
_cell.angle_alpha   90.00
_cell.angle_beta   90.00
_cell.angle_gamma   90.00
#
_symmetry.space_group_name_H-M   'P 1'
#
loop_
_entity.id
_entity.type
_entity.pdbx_description
1 polymer ?
#
loop_
_entity_poly.entity_id
_entity_poly.type
_entity_poly.pdbx_seq_one_letter_code
_entity_poly.pdbx_strand_id
1 'polypeptide(L)'
;MEKVINSYESLFIVDVTKGDEVTEATVNKFVSMIEANAEIVDIAKWGKRRLAYPINDKNEGYYVLVNFNAKTDFPAELERVFGITEGIMRYMVTRVGA
;
A
#
# COMPACT_ATOMS: atom_id res chain seq x y z
N MET A 1 -10.08 28.38 1.48
CA MET A 1 -8.80 27.94 0.91
C MET A 1 -9.01 26.62 0.16
N GLU A 2 -8.62 26.59 -1.08
CA GLU A 2 -8.78 25.39 -1.89
C GLU A 2 -7.80 24.30 -1.47
N LYS A 3 -8.30 23.08 -1.40
CA LYS A 3 -7.47 21.92 -1.11
C LYS A 3 -7.10 21.28 -2.44
N VAL A 4 -5.81 21.13 -2.68
CA VAL A 4 -5.34 20.49 -3.90
C VAL A 4 -5.47 18.98 -3.73
N ILE A 5 -6.19 18.36 -4.67
CA ILE A 5 -6.36 16.91 -4.72
C ILE A 5 -5.58 16.39 -5.92
N ASN A 6 -4.73 15.43 -5.69
CA ASN A 6 -3.95 14.78 -6.75
C ASN A 6 -4.26 13.29 -6.81
N SER A 7 -3.93 12.69 -7.93
CA SER A 7 -4.06 11.24 -8.11
C SER A 7 -2.74 10.57 -7.77
N TYR A 8 -2.82 9.48 -7.03
CA TYR A 8 -1.66 8.71 -6.58
C TYR A 8 -1.85 7.23 -6.82
N GLU A 9 -0.74 6.55 -6.91
CA GLU A 9 -0.70 5.09 -7.02
C GLU A 9 0.19 4.58 -5.90
N SER A 10 -0.34 3.66 -5.10
CA SER A 10 0.41 3.03 -4.02
C SER A 10 0.54 1.54 -4.30
N LEU A 11 1.77 1.06 -4.38
CA LEU A 11 2.07 -0.35 -4.48
C LEU A 11 2.73 -0.78 -3.17
N PHE A 12 2.20 -1.81 -2.54
CA PHE A 12 2.86 -2.34 -1.35
C PHE A 12 2.83 -3.87 -1.34
N ILE A 13 3.84 -4.43 -0.69
CA ILE A 13 4.03 -5.87 -0.59
C ILE A 13 3.99 -6.27 0.87
N VAL A 14 3.10 -7.21 1.20
CA VAL A 14 2.88 -7.66 2.56
C VAL A 14 3.54 -9.02 2.78
N ASP A 15 4.17 -9.19 3.92
CA ASP A 15 4.76 -10.45 4.34
C ASP A 15 3.67 -11.51 4.53
N VAL A 16 3.86 -12.66 3.89
CA VAL A 16 2.88 -13.76 3.96
C VAL A 16 3.30 -14.88 4.93
N THR A 17 4.45 -14.75 5.56
CA THR A 17 4.99 -15.82 6.42
C THR A 17 4.22 -16.02 7.71
N LYS A 18 3.41 -15.06 8.11
CA LYS A 18 2.62 -15.15 9.34
C LYS A 18 1.21 -15.70 9.12
N GLY A 19 0.91 -16.15 7.91
CA GLY A 19 -0.36 -16.76 7.56
C GLY A 19 -1.32 -15.78 6.87
N ASP A 20 -2.33 -16.36 6.23
CA ASP A 20 -3.27 -15.60 5.43
C ASP A 20 -4.09 -14.60 6.23
N GLU A 21 -4.47 -14.96 7.46
CA GLU A 21 -5.25 -14.07 8.33
C GLU A 21 -4.49 -12.78 8.63
N VAL A 22 -3.22 -12.90 9.01
CA VAL A 22 -2.39 -11.73 9.32
C VAL A 22 -2.14 -10.90 8.07
N THR A 23 -1.91 -11.57 6.94
CA THR A 23 -1.72 -10.91 5.65
C THR A 23 -2.95 -10.09 5.28
N GLU A 24 -4.15 -10.67 5.35
CA GLU A 24 -5.39 -9.97 5.05
C GLU A 24 -5.65 -8.82 6.01
N ALA A 25 -5.38 -9.03 7.29
CA ALA A 25 -5.56 -7.97 8.29
C ALA A 25 -4.67 -6.76 7.98
N THR A 26 -3.44 -7.00 7.56
CA THR A 26 -2.51 -5.94 7.19
C THR A 26 -2.98 -5.20 5.93
N VAL A 27 -3.40 -5.95 4.91
CA VAL A 27 -3.94 -5.36 3.68
C VAL A 27 -5.15 -4.49 4.00
N ASN A 28 -6.09 -5.01 4.79
CA ASN A 28 -7.32 -4.29 5.14
C ASN A 28 -7.04 -3.05 5.98
N LYS A 29 -6.03 -3.10 6.83
CA LYS A 29 -5.61 -1.93 7.62
C LYS A 29 -5.26 -0.75 6.70
N PHE A 30 -4.47 -1.00 5.67
CA PHE A 30 -4.04 0.05 4.75
C PHE A 30 -5.14 0.47 3.80
N VAL A 31 -5.95 -0.46 3.33
CA VAL A 31 -7.11 -0.11 2.50
C VAL A 31 -8.06 0.79 3.28
N SER A 32 -8.34 0.45 4.53
CA SER A 32 -9.21 1.26 5.40
C SER A 32 -8.63 2.64 5.67
N MET A 33 -7.32 2.72 5.88
CA MET A 33 -6.64 3.99 6.08
C MET A 33 -6.77 4.89 4.84
N ILE A 34 -6.56 4.32 3.67
CA ILE A 34 -6.68 5.06 2.42
C ILE A 34 -8.14 5.52 2.22
N GLU A 35 -9.09 4.61 2.45
CA GLU A 35 -10.52 4.93 2.34
C GLU A 35 -10.94 6.07 3.24
N ALA A 36 -10.40 6.12 4.45
CA ALA A 36 -10.76 7.13 5.43
C ALA A 36 -10.21 8.52 5.08
N ASN A 37 -9.16 8.59 4.27
CA ASN A 37 -8.44 9.84 3.99
C ASN A 37 -8.40 10.22 2.52
N ALA A 38 -8.93 9.37 1.65
CA ALA A 38 -8.81 9.54 0.21
C ALA A 38 -10.00 8.93 -0.51
N GLU A 39 -10.12 9.24 -1.78
CA GLU A 39 -11.10 8.59 -2.66
C GLU A 39 -10.40 7.48 -3.41
N ILE A 40 -10.78 6.24 -3.18
CA ILE A 40 -10.20 5.10 -3.88
C ILE A 40 -10.85 5.00 -5.27
N VAL A 41 -9.99 5.03 -6.29
CA VAL A 41 -10.43 4.89 -7.68
C VAL A 41 -10.44 3.42 -8.07
N ASP A 42 -9.40 2.68 -7.68
CA ASP A 42 -9.26 1.28 -8.03
C ASP A 42 -8.34 0.56 -7.06
N ILE A 43 -8.62 -0.70 -6.81
CA ILE A 43 -7.77 -1.57 -5.99
C ILE A 43 -7.54 -2.85 -6.77
N ALA A 44 -6.26 -3.19 -6.97
CA ALA A 44 -5.88 -4.45 -7.57
C ALA A 44 -5.12 -5.27 -6.54
N LYS A 45 -5.71 -6.37 -6.10
CA LYS A 45 -5.05 -7.30 -5.19
C LYS A 45 -4.50 -8.44 -6.05
N TRP A 46 -3.20 -8.39 -6.30
CA TRP A 46 -2.56 -9.40 -7.15
C TRP A 46 -2.32 -10.71 -6.41
N GLY A 47 -2.41 -10.70 -5.09
CA GLY A 47 -2.24 -11.88 -4.28
C GLY A 47 -0.78 -12.23 -4.07
N LYS A 48 -0.55 -13.48 -3.64
CA LYS A 48 0.80 -13.96 -3.40
C LYS A 48 1.56 -14.07 -4.71
N ARG A 49 2.74 -13.47 -4.75
CA ARG A 49 3.62 -13.53 -5.90
C ARG A 49 5.03 -13.83 -5.45
N ARG A 50 5.76 -14.54 -6.28
CA ARG A 50 7.17 -14.78 -6.04
C ARG A 50 7.95 -13.50 -6.32
N LEU A 51 8.82 -13.14 -5.39
CA LEU A 51 9.65 -11.96 -5.55
C LEU A 51 10.76 -12.25 -6.54
N ALA A 52 11.11 -11.24 -7.35
CA ALA A 52 12.23 -11.35 -8.28
C ALA A 52 13.55 -11.54 -7.50
N TYR A 53 13.64 -10.89 -6.34
CA TYR A 53 14.78 -11.03 -5.43
C TYR A 53 14.25 -11.25 -4.02
N PRO A 54 14.88 -12.12 -3.23
CA PRO A 54 14.48 -12.28 -1.83
C PRO A 54 14.62 -10.98 -1.06
N ILE A 55 13.65 -10.68 -0.21
CA ILE A 55 13.71 -9.54 0.70
C ILE A 55 13.74 -10.12 2.11
N ASN A 56 14.84 -9.89 2.86
CA ASN A 56 15.04 -10.46 4.19
C ASN A 56 14.84 -11.98 4.19
N ASP A 57 15.40 -12.66 3.18
CA ASP A 57 15.32 -14.12 3.01
C ASP A 57 13.89 -14.63 2.70
N LYS A 58 12.96 -13.73 2.37
CA LYS A 58 11.60 -14.13 2.01
C LYS A 58 11.44 -14.06 0.50
N ASN A 59 10.88 -15.12 -0.06
CA ASN A 59 10.76 -15.29 -1.51
C ASN A 59 9.39 -14.91 -2.06
N GLU A 60 8.40 -14.70 -1.19
CA GLU A 60 7.05 -14.41 -1.61
C GLU A 60 6.48 -13.21 -0.85
N GLY A 61 5.56 -12.52 -1.47
CA GLY A 61 4.84 -11.42 -0.87
C GLY A 61 3.45 -11.29 -1.46
N TYR A 62 2.56 -10.63 -0.74
CA TYR A 62 1.22 -10.34 -1.22
C TYR A 62 1.23 -8.91 -1.80
N TYR A 63 0.92 -8.80 -3.08
CA TYR A 63 1.00 -7.52 -3.80
C TYR A 63 -0.36 -6.84 -3.84
N VAL A 64 -0.39 -5.56 -3.48
CA VAL A 64 -1.60 -4.75 -3.55
C VAL A 64 -1.26 -3.42 -4.23
N LEU A 65 -2.07 -3.08 -5.23
CA LEU A 65 -1.95 -1.81 -5.93
C LEU A 65 -3.24 -1.02 -5.71
N VAL A 66 -3.13 0.21 -5.23
CA VAL A 66 -4.29 1.08 -4.99
C VAL A 66 -4.09 2.39 -5.73
N ASN A 67 -5.09 2.77 -6.53
CA ASN A 67 -5.13 4.08 -7.16
C ASN A 67 -6.14 4.92 -6.38
N PHE A 68 -5.74 6.10 -5.95
CA PHE A 68 -6.59 6.95 -5.14
C PHE A 68 -6.33 8.43 -5.39
N ASN A 69 -7.33 9.25 -5.07
CA ASN A 69 -7.21 10.70 -5.11
C ASN A 69 -7.19 11.21 -3.69
N ALA A 70 -6.22 12.05 -3.37
CA ALA A 70 -6.04 12.53 -2.00
C ALA A 70 -5.41 13.91 -1.96
N LYS A 71 -5.48 14.52 -0.78
CA LYS A 71 -4.77 15.76 -0.52
C LYS A 71 -3.27 15.52 -0.56
N THR A 72 -2.52 16.56 -0.86
CA THR A 72 -1.08 16.47 -1.08
C THR A 72 -0.28 16.04 0.16
N ASP A 73 -0.85 16.15 1.34
CA ASP A 73 -0.18 15.75 2.58
C ASP A 73 -0.41 14.28 2.96
N PHE A 74 -1.42 13.63 2.37
CA PHE A 74 -1.74 12.25 2.71
C PHE A 74 -0.67 11.24 2.30
N PRO A 75 -0.06 11.30 1.10
CA PRO A 75 0.97 10.33 0.71
C PRO A 75 2.13 10.24 1.70
N ALA A 76 2.58 11.36 2.24
CA ALA A 76 3.65 11.35 3.24
C ALA A 76 3.23 10.62 4.51
N GLU A 77 1.98 10.82 4.95
CA GLU A 77 1.45 10.12 6.12
C GLU A 77 1.31 8.62 5.85
N LEU A 78 0.86 8.26 4.66
CA LEU A 78 0.75 6.86 4.27
C LEU A 78 2.12 6.18 4.26
N GLU A 79 3.12 6.82 3.69
CA GLU A 79 4.49 6.32 3.67
C GLU A 79 5.05 6.15 5.09
N ARG A 80 4.77 7.11 5.97
CA ARG A 80 5.21 7.04 7.35
C ARG A 80 4.64 5.79 8.04
N VAL A 81 3.36 5.52 7.85
CA VAL A 81 2.70 4.35 8.45
C VAL A 81 3.23 3.06 7.85
N PHE A 82 3.47 3.02 6.54
CA PHE A 82 4.11 1.86 5.92
C PHE A 82 5.47 1.57 6.55
N GLY A 83 6.26 2.62 6.76
CA GLY A 83 7.62 2.48 7.29
C GLY A 83 7.70 1.96 8.72
N ILE A 84 6.65 2.19 9.52
CA ILE A 84 6.62 1.74 10.92
C ILE A 84 5.79 0.47 11.13
N THR A 85 5.19 -0.07 10.07
CA THR A 85 4.30 -1.23 10.20
C THR A 85 5.07 -2.52 9.92
N GLU A 86 5.08 -3.42 10.91
CA GLU A 86 5.59 -4.76 10.70
C GLU A 86 4.72 -5.47 9.66
N GLY A 87 5.35 -6.27 8.84
CA GLY A 87 4.64 -7.02 7.81
C GLY A 87 4.64 -6.34 6.45
N ILE A 88 5.05 -5.09 6.37
CA ILE A 88 5.25 -4.41 5.09
C ILE A 88 6.68 -4.63 4.64
N MET A 89 6.85 -5.37 3.54
CA MET A 89 8.18 -5.70 3.00
C MET A 89 8.71 -4.58 2.12
N ARG A 90 7.83 -3.97 1.34
CA ARG A 90 8.20 -2.89 0.43
C ARG A 90 6.95 -2.04 0.14
N TYR A 91 7.15 -0.77 -0.09
CA TYR A 91 6.07 0.12 -0.45
C TYR A 91 6.59 1.20 -1.40
N MET A 92 5.68 1.73 -2.20
CA MET A 92 5.96 2.84 -3.09
C MET A 92 4.68 3.65 -3.24
N VAL A 93 4.77 4.96 -3.14
CA VAL A 93 3.66 5.86 -3.39
C VAL A 93 4.13 6.88 -4.42
N THR A 94 3.46 6.93 -5.56
CA THR A 94 3.84 7.83 -6.64
C THR A 94 2.65 8.67 -7.08
N ARG A 95 2.94 9.87 -7.54
CA ARG A 95 1.93 10.76 -8.13
C ARG A 95 1.71 10.35 -9.58
N VAL A 96 0.44 10.22 -9.96
CA VAL A 96 0.05 9.80 -11.31
C VAL A 96 -0.31 11.03 -12.13
N GLY A 97 0.13 11.06 -13.37
CA GLY A 97 -0.26 12.08 -14.33
C GLY A 97 0.24 13.48 -14.03
N ALA A 98 1.38 13.59 -13.46
CA ALA A 98 1.95 14.88 -13.05
C ALA A 98 2.20 15.83 -14.21
#